data_b68eb65b26769b324162e60e60080eab
#
_entry.id   b68eb65b26769b324162e60e60080eab
#
_cell.length_a   1.000
_cell.length_b   1.000
_cell.length_c   1.000
_cell.angle_alpha   90.00
_cell.angle_beta   90.00
_cell.angle_gamma   90.00
#
_symmetry.space_group_name_H-M   'P 1'
#
loop_
_entity.id
_entity.type
_entity.pdbx_description
1 polymer ?
#
loop_
_entity_poly.entity_id
_entity_poly.type
_entity_poly.pdbx_seq_one_letter_code
_entity_poly.pdbx_strand_id
1 'polypeptide(L)'
;MIKLITEINLEGFTFVIPSVAVGNIAQLATDLLIENLNLQKIGHILDFSVIPVVGMNPFDENSEELCTALDLYANNEHKLIVLQVRSPVISNYTKFFEELKFFILKHKISQVVILTSSYAYQNSELKTIGLRYLVNDSFQKSHKDVIKKLEWVEHKAKINPFTNDLAEIEIPGGDAEDLISYFNQWSKLLKTNSNEKLNIKYPSSWKYLFGNPHPNEIY
;
A
#
# COMPACT_ATOMS: atom_id res chain seq x y z
N MET A 1 -1.82 -4.11 19.20
CA MET A 1 -3.31 -4.04 19.35
C MET A 1 -3.87 -3.06 18.34
N ILE A 2 -4.85 -3.50 17.53
CA ILE A 2 -5.53 -2.67 16.52
C ILE A 2 -6.70 -1.96 17.18
N LYS A 3 -6.75 -0.64 17.08
CA LYS A 3 -7.81 0.20 17.66
C LYS A 3 -8.49 1.01 16.55
N LEU A 4 -9.78 0.74 16.32
CA LEU A 4 -10.61 1.59 15.49
C LEU A 4 -11.10 2.79 16.30
N ILE A 5 -11.07 3.97 15.69
CA ILE A 5 -11.57 5.25 16.26
C ILE A 5 -12.92 5.64 15.66
N THR A 6 -13.32 4.95 14.59
CA THR A 6 -14.59 5.17 13.89
C THR A 6 -15.32 3.84 13.77
N GLU A 7 -16.63 3.83 13.98
CA GLU A 7 -17.47 2.67 13.70
C GLU A 7 -17.66 2.52 12.19
N ILE A 8 -17.13 1.46 11.62
CA ILE A 8 -17.21 1.16 10.19
C ILE A 8 -17.37 -0.34 10.00
N ASN A 9 -18.28 -0.74 9.12
CA ASN A 9 -18.40 -2.12 8.69
C ASN A 9 -17.40 -2.41 7.56
N LEU A 10 -16.43 -3.26 7.83
CA LEU A 10 -15.34 -3.59 6.90
C LEU A 10 -15.58 -4.90 6.13
N GLU A 11 -16.76 -5.51 6.26
CA GLU A 11 -17.10 -6.75 5.55
C GLU A 11 -17.04 -6.56 4.03
N GLY A 12 -16.30 -7.44 3.37
CA GLY A 12 -16.16 -7.40 1.91
C GLY A 12 -15.15 -6.37 1.38
N PHE A 13 -14.40 -5.70 2.26
CA PHE A 13 -13.36 -4.74 1.86
C PHE A 13 -12.11 -5.45 1.34
N THR A 14 -11.32 -4.73 0.55
CA THR A 14 -9.94 -5.09 0.19
C THR A 14 -8.98 -4.37 1.13
N PHE A 15 -8.03 -5.08 1.72
CA PHE A 15 -7.02 -4.53 2.61
C PHE A 15 -5.66 -4.46 1.92
N VAL A 16 -5.12 -3.26 1.78
CA VAL A 16 -3.80 -2.98 1.20
C VAL A 16 -2.78 -2.77 2.29
N ILE A 17 -1.71 -3.53 2.24
CA ILE A 17 -0.63 -3.52 3.23
C ILE A 17 0.69 -3.27 2.50
N PRO A 18 1.41 -2.18 2.76
CA PRO A 18 2.74 -2.00 2.22
C PRO A 18 3.77 -2.78 3.04
N SER A 19 4.75 -3.38 2.39
CA SER A 19 5.96 -3.81 3.06
C SER A 19 6.96 -2.65 3.15
N VAL A 20 7.79 -2.65 4.19
CA VAL A 20 8.96 -1.75 4.25
C VAL A 20 10.04 -2.39 3.39
N ALA A 21 10.16 -1.93 2.16
CA ALA A 21 11.03 -2.51 1.14
C ALA A 21 11.81 -1.44 0.39
N VAL A 22 12.55 -1.84 -0.63
CA VAL A 22 13.47 -0.98 -1.39
C VAL A 22 12.80 0.29 -1.89
N GLY A 23 13.44 1.44 -1.63
CA GLY A 23 12.96 2.75 -2.08
C GLY A 23 11.67 3.23 -1.42
N ASN A 24 11.14 2.53 -0.42
CA ASN A 24 9.84 2.83 0.23
C ASN A 24 8.67 2.95 -0.77
N ILE A 25 8.78 2.31 -1.94
CA ILE A 25 7.83 2.46 -3.06
C ILE A 25 6.41 2.05 -2.64
N ALA A 26 6.29 0.94 -1.92
CA ALA A 26 4.99 0.46 -1.43
C ALA A 26 4.33 1.45 -0.46
N GLN A 27 5.12 2.07 0.43
CA GLN A 27 4.65 3.07 1.38
C GLN A 27 4.22 4.36 0.67
N LEU A 28 4.98 4.80 -0.33
CA LEU A 28 4.62 5.94 -1.17
C LEU A 28 3.35 5.67 -1.99
N ALA A 29 3.20 4.45 -2.52
CA ALA A 29 1.99 4.04 -3.23
C ALA A 29 0.75 4.07 -2.32
N THR A 30 0.87 3.64 -1.07
CA THR A 30 -0.24 3.74 -0.10
C THR A 30 -0.58 5.19 0.25
N ASP A 31 0.40 6.09 0.34
CA ASP A 31 0.15 7.52 0.52
C ASP A 31 -0.66 8.10 -0.65
N LEU A 32 -0.30 7.74 -1.88
CA LEU A 32 -1.06 8.17 -3.07
C LEU A 32 -2.48 7.63 -3.06
N LEU A 33 -2.70 6.37 -2.64
CA LEU A 33 -4.04 5.81 -2.52
C LEU A 33 -4.89 6.58 -1.50
N ILE A 34 -4.33 6.89 -0.34
CA ILE A 34 -5.02 7.64 0.72
C ILE A 34 -5.44 9.02 0.21
N GLU A 35 -4.53 9.76 -0.40
CA GLU A 35 -4.77 11.12 -0.91
C GLU A 35 -5.81 11.13 -2.04
N ASN A 36 -5.64 10.27 -3.06
CA ASN A 36 -6.43 10.36 -4.28
C ASN A 36 -7.82 9.71 -4.17
N LEU A 37 -7.99 8.76 -3.26
CA LEU A 37 -9.27 8.12 -2.98
C LEU A 37 -9.98 8.74 -1.76
N ASN A 38 -9.47 9.83 -1.20
CA ASN A 38 -10.01 10.50 -0.02
C ASN A 38 -10.29 9.52 1.12
N LEU A 39 -9.33 8.62 1.40
CA LEU A 39 -9.48 7.69 2.50
C LEU A 39 -9.38 8.42 3.83
N GLN A 40 -10.32 8.11 4.73
CA GLN A 40 -10.36 8.72 6.05
C GLN A 40 -9.67 7.82 7.07
N LYS A 41 -8.99 8.41 8.04
CA LYS A 41 -8.39 7.65 9.13
C LYS A 41 -9.48 7.00 9.98
N ILE A 42 -9.40 5.70 10.11
CA ILE A 42 -10.37 4.89 10.86
C ILE A 42 -9.77 4.26 12.12
N GLY A 43 -8.46 4.30 12.28
CA GLY A 43 -7.80 3.68 13.42
C GLY A 43 -6.29 3.71 13.34
N HIS A 44 -5.67 3.04 14.31
CA HIS A 44 -4.22 2.88 14.39
C HIS A 44 -3.86 1.53 15.03
N ILE A 45 -2.63 1.11 14.81
CA ILE A 45 -2.07 -0.10 15.40
C ILE A 45 -0.98 0.31 16.39
N LEU A 46 -1.16 -0.04 17.66
CA LEU A 46 -0.15 0.10 18.70
C LEU A 46 0.46 -1.26 18.97
N ASP A 47 1.72 -1.42 18.60
CA ASP A 47 2.46 -2.66 18.81
C ASP A 47 3.89 -2.38 19.25
N PHE A 48 4.39 -3.13 20.24
CA PHE A 48 5.76 -3.01 20.75
C PHE A 48 6.82 -3.52 19.76
N SER A 49 6.40 -4.25 18.73
CA SER A 49 7.29 -4.70 17.66
C SER A 49 7.65 -3.57 16.68
N VAL A 50 6.99 -2.43 16.76
CA VAL A 50 7.18 -1.29 15.86
C VAL A 50 7.76 -0.11 16.62
N ILE A 51 8.76 0.56 16.05
CA ILE A 51 9.32 1.77 16.62
C ILE A 51 8.22 2.84 16.67
N PRO A 52 7.87 3.38 17.86
CA PRO A 52 6.83 4.39 17.96
C PRO A 52 7.28 5.69 17.29
N VAL A 53 6.44 6.19 16.41
CA VAL A 53 6.62 7.47 15.71
C VAL A 53 5.31 8.23 15.79
N VAL A 54 5.40 9.54 15.95
CA VAL A 54 4.27 10.45 15.88
C VAL A 54 4.67 11.67 15.06
N GLY A 55 3.77 12.18 14.25
CA GLY A 55 4.00 13.35 13.41
C GLY A 55 2.71 14.07 13.06
N MET A 56 2.83 15.15 12.30
CA MET A 56 1.69 15.87 11.74
C MET A 56 0.98 15.02 10.67
N ASN A 57 -0.28 15.35 10.40
CA ASN A 57 -1.02 14.74 9.30
C ASN A 57 -0.31 15.00 7.97
N PRO A 58 0.13 13.96 7.26
CA PRO A 58 0.88 14.15 6.02
C PRO A 58 0.01 14.59 4.83
N PHE A 59 -1.33 14.50 4.95
CA PHE A 59 -2.28 14.80 3.89
C PHE A 59 -2.91 16.18 4.05
N ASP A 60 -2.97 16.73 5.27
CA ASP A 60 -3.55 18.04 5.56
C ASP A 60 -2.70 18.80 6.57
N GLU A 61 -2.00 19.83 6.13
CA GLU A 61 -1.12 20.68 6.95
C GLU A 61 -1.89 21.48 8.01
N ASN A 62 -3.21 21.66 7.84
CA ASN A 62 -4.05 22.41 8.78
C ASN A 62 -4.77 21.49 9.78
N SER A 63 -4.62 20.18 9.64
CA SER A 63 -5.25 19.23 10.53
C SER A 63 -4.48 19.12 11.84
N GLU A 64 -5.22 19.11 12.95
CA GLU A 64 -4.67 18.79 14.29
C GLU A 64 -4.54 17.29 14.52
N GLU A 65 -4.99 16.45 13.57
CA GLU A 65 -4.90 15.01 13.66
C GLU A 65 -3.45 14.57 13.51
N LEU A 66 -2.97 13.77 14.46
CA LEU A 66 -1.62 13.22 14.42
C LEU A 66 -1.57 11.90 13.65
N CYS A 67 -0.51 11.69 12.90
CA CYS A 67 -0.19 10.38 12.35
C CYS A 67 0.71 9.59 13.31
N THR A 68 0.56 8.26 13.28
CA THR A 68 1.37 7.34 14.10
C THR A 68 2.20 6.40 13.22
N ALA A 69 2.94 5.51 13.85
CA ALA A 69 3.77 4.53 13.14
C ALA A 69 2.97 3.64 12.18
N LEU A 70 1.73 3.30 12.55
CA LEU A 70 0.84 2.43 11.79
C LEU A 70 -0.59 2.97 11.89
N ASP A 71 -1.08 3.59 10.84
CA ASP A 71 -2.43 4.14 10.77
C ASP A 71 -3.27 3.38 9.74
N LEU A 72 -4.57 3.22 10.03
CA LEU A 72 -5.55 2.61 9.15
C LEU A 72 -6.44 3.67 8.53
N TYR A 73 -6.52 3.65 7.21
CA TYR A 73 -7.38 4.52 6.43
C TYR A 73 -8.39 3.69 5.64
N ALA A 74 -9.62 4.18 5.47
CA ALA A 74 -10.63 3.47 4.69
C ALA A 74 -11.60 4.42 4.00
N ASN A 75 -12.28 3.88 2.98
CA ASN A 75 -13.37 4.53 2.27
C ASN A 75 -14.44 3.48 1.91
N ASN A 76 -15.70 3.76 2.25
CA ASN A 76 -16.84 2.89 1.96
C ASN A 76 -17.17 2.82 0.47
N GLU A 77 -16.93 3.90 -0.27
CA GLU A 77 -17.22 3.98 -1.71
C GLU A 77 -16.39 2.96 -2.49
N HIS A 78 -15.11 2.87 -2.17
CA HIS A 78 -14.17 1.95 -2.83
C HIS A 78 -14.07 0.59 -2.12
N LYS A 79 -14.68 0.43 -0.94
CA LYS A 79 -14.50 -0.73 -0.05
C LYS A 79 -13.03 -1.07 0.14
N LEU A 80 -12.25 -0.06 0.43
CA LEU A 80 -10.80 -0.16 0.55
C LEU A 80 -10.37 0.21 1.97
N ILE A 81 -9.45 -0.61 2.52
CA ILE A 81 -8.68 -0.30 3.72
C ILE A 81 -7.23 -0.23 3.29
N VAL A 82 -6.51 0.77 3.78
CA VAL A 82 -5.07 0.92 3.55
C VAL A 82 -4.38 1.03 4.90
N LEU A 83 -3.35 0.23 5.10
CA LEU A 83 -2.41 0.39 6.20
C LEU A 83 -1.32 1.37 5.75
N GLN A 84 -1.19 2.49 6.45
CA GLN A 84 -0.03 3.35 6.30
C GLN A 84 1.07 2.91 7.27
N VAL A 85 2.27 2.67 6.75
CA VAL A 85 3.42 2.22 7.54
C VAL A 85 4.50 3.29 7.51
N ARG A 86 4.76 3.94 8.65
CA ARG A 86 5.78 4.97 8.83
C ARG A 86 7.02 4.47 9.57
N SER A 87 6.95 3.25 10.09
CA SER A 87 8.03 2.66 10.87
C SER A 87 8.11 1.16 10.66
N PRO A 88 9.31 0.58 10.59
CA PRO A 88 9.48 -0.84 10.36
C PRO A 88 9.08 -1.67 11.59
N VAL A 89 8.66 -2.90 11.34
CA VAL A 89 8.53 -3.92 12.39
C VAL A 89 9.93 -4.46 12.71
N ILE A 90 10.38 -4.35 13.95
CA ILE A 90 11.74 -4.68 14.38
C ILE A 90 11.86 -5.99 15.19
N SER A 91 10.74 -6.48 15.73
CA SER A 91 10.73 -7.69 16.57
C SER A 91 9.35 -8.34 16.58
N ASN A 92 9.25 -9.55 17.09
CA ASN A 92 7.96 -10.27 17.29
C ASN A 92 7.05 -10.29 16.03
N TYR A 93 7.61 -10.43 14.85
CA TYR A 93 6.87 -10.44 13.58
C TYR A 93 5.68 -11.40 13.60
N THR A 94 5.85 -12.58 14.16
CA THR A 94 4.78 -13.59 14.23
C THR A 94 3.55 -13.05 14.95
N LYS A 95 3.73 -12.46 16.12
CA LYS A 95 2.62 -11.88 16.90
C LYS A 95 1.93 -10.76 16.16
N PHE A 96 2.69 -9.85 15.55
CA PHE A 96 2.16 -8.76 14.75
C PHE A 96 1.27 -9.27 13.60
N PHE A 97 1.75 -10.26 12.85
CA PHE A 97 0.97 -10.84 11.75
C PHE A 97 -0.22 -11.66 12.22
N GLU A 98 -0.13 -12.33 13.38
CA GLU A 98 -1.29 -13.00 13.99
C GLU A 98 -2.39 -11.99 14.36
N GLU A 99 -2.06 -10.84 14.91
CA GLU A 99 -3.02 -9.76 15.20
C GLU A 99 -3.66 -9.20 13.92
N LEU A 100 -2.87 -8.99 12.86
CA LEU A 100 -3.40 -8.60 11.55
C LEU A 100 -4.34 -9.67 10.98
N LYS A 101 -3.94 -10.94 11.02
CA LYS A 101 -4.78 -12.06 10.57
C LYS A 101 -6.09 -12.11 11.36
N PHE A 102 -6.03 -11.96 12.67
CA PHE A 102 -7.23 -11.91 13.51
C PHE A 102 -8.15 -10.76 13.12
N PHE A 103 -7.60 -9.57 12.87
CA PHE A 103 -8.36 -8.40 12.41
C PHE A 103 -9.06 -8.68 11.08
N ILE A 104 -8.35 -9.24 10.10
CA ILE A 104 -8.87 -9.60 8.77
C ILE A 104 -10.06 -10.56 8.91
N LEU A 105 -9.89 -11.62 9.68
CA LEU A 105 -10.94 -12.64 9.89
C LEU A 105 -12.14 -12.07 10.65
N LYS A 106 -11.89 -11.33 11.73
CA LYS A 106 -12.94 -10.71 12.56
C LYS A 106 -13.84 -9.80 11.76
N HIS A 107 -13.25 -8.99 10.87
CA HIS A 107 -13.98 -8.00 10.08
C HIS A 107 -14.41 -8.53 8.70
N LYS A 108 -14.20 -9.83 8.43
CA LYS A 108 -14.59 -10.49 7.17
C LYS A 108 -14.08 -9.75 5.94
N ILE A 109 -12.83 -9.30 6.00
CA ILE A 109 -12.16 -8.66 4.88
C ILE A 109 -12.01 -9.69 3.75
N SER A 110 -12.42 -9.33 2.55
CA SER A 110 -12.54 -10.28 1.43
C SER A 110 -11.22 -10.56 0.72
N GLN A 111 -10.34 -9.57 0.68
CA GLN A 111 -9.08 -9.62 -0.05
C GLN A 111 -7.97 -8.90 0.70
N VAL A 112 -6.75 -9.40 0.58
CA VAL A 112 -5.55 -8.74 1.09
C VAL A 112 -4.58 -8.57 -0.08
N VAL A 113 -4.06 -7.37 -0.24
CA VAL A 113 -3.05 -7.01 -1.24
C VAL A 113 -1.82 -6.51 -0.51
N ILE A 114 -0.69 -7.17 -0.73
CA ILE A 114 0.60 -6.75 -0.19
C ILE A 114 1.37 -6.06 -1.30
N LEU A 115 1.75 -4.80 -1.08
CA LEU A 115 2.64 -4.05 -1.95
C LEU A 115 4.07 -4.21 -1.44
N THR A 116 4.97 -4.58 -2.32
CA THR A 116 6.40 -4.75 -2.00
C THR A 116 7.27 -4.30 -3.14
N SER A 117 8.58 -4.20 -2.90
CA SER A 117 9.58 -3.87 -3.92
C SER A 117 10.87 -4.63 -3.66
N SER A 118 11.62 -4.93 -4.72
CA SER A 118 12.92 -5.57 -4.64
C SER A 118 13.94 -4.89 -5.54
N TYR A 119 15.21 -5.20 -5.33
CA TYR A 119 16.26 -4.74 -6.22
C TYR A 119 16.19 -5.46 -7.57
N ALA A 120 16.39 -4.73 -8.67
CA ALA A 120 16.38 -5.29 -10.01
C ALA A 120 17.39 -6.46 -10.20
N TYR A 121 18.55 -6.41 -9.51
CA TYR A 121 19.58 -7.46 -9.61
C TYR A 121 19.19 -8.77 -8.89
N GLN A 122 18.21 -8.76 -8.02
CA GLN A 122 17.68 -9.96 -7.36
C GLN A 122 16.83 -10.82 -8.31
N ASN A 123 16.42 -10.23 -9.42
CA ASN A 123 15.65 -10.91 -10.45
C ASN A 123 16.58 -11.54 -11.48
N SER A 124 16.60 -12.86 -11.55
CA SER A 124 17.41 -13.62 -12.51
C SER A 124 17.01 -13.37 -13.98
N GLU A 125 15.83 -12.81 -14.22
CA GLU A 125 15.30 -12.49 -15.54
C GLU A 125 15.38 -10.98 -15.79
N LEU A 126 16.59 -10.45 -15.98
CA LEU A 126 16.91 -9.03 -16.19
C LEU A 126 16.28 -8.36 -17.43
N LYS A 127 15.42 -9.05 -18.19
CA LYS A 127 14.94 -8.57 -19.49
C LYS A 127 13.60 -7.84 -19.47
N THR A 128 12.90 -7.81 -18.35
CA THR A 128 11.59 -7.15 -18.27
C THR A 128 11.53 -6.21 -17.08
N ILE A 129 11.60 -4.91 -17.37
CA ILE A 129 11.14 -3.86 -16.44
C ILE A 129 9.62 -3.97 -16.43
N GLY A 130 9.03 -4.38 -15.31
CA GLY A 130 7.57 -4.52 -15.23
C GLY A 130 7.11 -4.95 -13.85
N LEU A 131 5.83 -4.70 -13.57
CA LEU A 131 5.18 -5.19 -12.38
C LEU A 131 5.15 -6.71 -12.36
N ARG A 132 5.40 -7.25 -11.18
CA ARG A 132 5.27 -8.69 -10.93
C ARG A 132 4.19 -8.93 -9.91
N TYR A 133 3.56 -10.07 -9.98
CA TYR A 133 2.54 -10.46 -9.03
C TYR A 133 2.73 -11.91 -8.58
N LEU A 134 2.31 -12.17 -7.37
CA LEU A 134 2.13 -13.52 -6.82
C LEU A 134 0.72 -13.57 -6.23
N VAL A 135 -0.06 -14.54 -6.62
CA VAL A 135 -1.45 -14.69 -6.15
C VAL A 135 -1.73 -16.13 -5.76
N ASN A 136 -2.67 -16.30 -4.85
CA ASN A 136 -3.17 -17.64 -4.52
C ASN A 136 -4.13 -18.15 -5.61
N ASP A 137 -4.38 -19.46 -5.63
CA ASP A 137 -5.23 -20.13 -6.63
C ASP A 137 -6.65 -19.57 -6.67
N SER A 138 -7.19 -19.16 -5.54
CA SER A 138 -8.54 -18.59 -5.44
C SER A 138 -8.62 -17.26 -6.14
N PHE A 139 -7.66 -16.37 -5.89
CA PHE A 139 -7.58 -15.06 -6.53
C PHE A 139 -7.32 -15.20 -8.04
N GLN A 140 -6.42 -16.10 -8.43
CA GLN A 140 -6.12 -16.35 -9.83
C GLN A 140 -7.35 -16.80 -10.61
N LYS A 141 -8.19 -17.68 -10.04
CA LYS A 141 -9.42 -18.14 -10.69
C LYS A 141 -10.45 -17.03 -10.84
N SER A 142 -10.63 -16.20 -9.80
CA SER A 142 -11.65 -15.15 -9.77
C SER A 142 -11.27 -13.91 -10.59
N HIS A 143 -9.96 -13.62 -10.79
CA HIS A 143 -9.47 -12.40 -11.42
C HIS A 143 -8.63 -12.65 -12.69
N LYS A 144 -8.72 -13.83 -13.29
CA LYS A 144 -7.91 -14.25 -14.44
C LYS A 144 -7.96 -13.25 -15.62
N ASP A 145 -9.13 -12.70 -15.91
CA ASP A 145 -9.28 -11.76 -17.03
C ASP A 145 -8.66 -10.38 -16.73
N VAL A 146 -8.68 -9.97 -15.48
CA VAL A 146 -8.06 -8.73 -15.04
C VAL A 146 -6.54 -8.84 -15.09
N ILE A 147 -5.98 -9.93 -14.54
CA ILE A 147 -4.54 -10.20 -14.54
C ILE A 147 -4.00 -10.23 -15.98
N LYS A 148 -4.72 -10.89 -16.91
CA LYS A 148 -4.32 -10.92 -18.32
C LYS A 148 -4.29 -9.53 -18.98
N LYS A 149 -5.22 -8.63 -18.62
CA LYS A 149 -5.28 -7.28 -19.17
C LYS A 149 -4.16 -6.37 -18.69
N LEU A 150 -3.56 -6.68 -17.51
CA LEU A 150 -2.53 -5.86 -16.90
C LEU A 150 -1.14 -6.12 -17.49
N GLU A 151 -0.98 -7.21 -18.27
CA GLU A 151 0.32 -7.59 -18.85
C GLU A 151 1.45 -7.75 -17.81
N TRP A 152 1.08 -8.01 -16.55
CA TRP A 152 2.03 -8.20 -15.47
C TRP A 152 2.67 -9.58 -15.54
N VAL A 153 3.92 -9.67 -15.06
CA VAL A 153 4.67 -10.93 -15.06
C VAL A 153 4.43 -11.67 -13.75
N GLU A 154 4.03 -12.93 -13.85
CA GLU A 154 3.92 -13.79 -12.67
C GLU A 154 5.29 -14.01 -12.03
N HIS A 155 5.41 -13.71 -10.74
CA HIS A 155 6.63 -13.94 -9.99
C HIS A 155 6.75 -15.43 -9.64
N LYS A 156 7.76 -16.08 -10.22
CA LYS A 156 8.08 -17.48 -9.92
C LYS A 156 8.95 -17.57 -8.65
N ALA A 157 8.44 -17.10 -7.54
CA ALA A 157 9.15 -17.29 -6.27
C ALA A 157 9.12 -18.78 -5.87
N LYS A 158 10.20 -19.23 -5.25
CA LYS A 158 10.14 -20.44 -4.42
C LYS A 158 9.25 -20.09 -3.23
N ILE A 159 7.98 -20.46 -3.30
CA ILE A 159 6.96 -20.14 -2.31
C ILE A 159 7.46 -20.60 -0.95
N ASN A 160 7.63 -19.66 -0.05
CA ASN A 160 7.80 -19.97 1.36
C ASN A 160 6.41 -20.42 1.87
N PRO A 161 6.25 -21.60 2.48
CA PRO A 161 4.94 -22.17 2.85
C PRO A 161 4.11 -21.30 3.82
N PHE A 162 4.67 -20.22 4.32
CA PHE A 162 3.99 -19.26 5.20
C PHE A 162 3.13 -18.20 4.47
N THR A 163 3.15 -18.12 3.12
CA THR A 163 2.43 -17.09 2.36
C THR A 163 1.19 -17.60 1.62
N ASN A 164 0.67 -18.78 1.97
CA ASN A 164 -0.37 -19.48 1.20
C ASN A 164 -1.70 -18.73 1.03
N ASP A 165 -1.95 -17.64 1.77
CA ASP A 165 -3.24 -16.92 1.75
C ASP A 165 -3.13 -15.45 1.34
N LEU A 166 -1.97 -14.99 0.87
CA LEU A 166 -1.74 -13.58 0.56
C LEU A 166 -1.44 -13.37 -0.93
N ALA A 167 -2.01 -12.33 -1.52
CA ALA A 167 -1.56 -11.81 -2.81
C ALA A 167 -0.41 -10.84 -2.57
N GLU A 168 0.76 -11.09 -3.12
CA GLU A 168 1.93 -10.22 -3.06
C GLU A 168 2.15 -9.58 -4.42
N ILE A 169 2.24 -8.26 -4.45
CA ILE A 169 2.55 -7.49 -5.65
C ILE A 169 3.92 -6.87 -5.47
N GLU A 170 4.91 -7.37 -6.22
CA GLU A 170 6.25 -6.83 -6.24
C GLU A 170 6.33 -5.67 -7.24
N ILE A 171 6.75 -4.50 -6.75
CA ILE A 171 7.01 -3.32 -7.56
C ILE A 171 8.52 -3.20 -7.74
N PRO A 172 9.06 -3.31 -8.96
CA PRO A 172 10.49 -3.09 -9.19
C PRO A 172 10.88 -1.67 -8.78
N GLY A 173 12.07 -1.49 -8.24
CA GLY A 173 12.58 -0.16 -7.89
C GLY A 173 12.54 0.74 -9.11
N GLY A 174 11.66 1.74 -9.09
CA GLY A 174 11.43 2.70 -10.16
C GLY A 174 11.20 4.10 -9.61
N ASP A 175 11.16 5.06 -10.50
CA ASP A 175 10.92 6.46 -10.19
C ASP A 175 9.46 6.75 -9.82
N ALA A 176 9.17 7.95 -9.31
CA ALA A 176 7.82 8.39 -8.98
C ALA A 176 6.85 8.32 -10.19
N GLU A 177 7.35 8.41 -11.41
CA GLU A 177 6.56 8.26 -12.64
C GLU A 177 6.05 6.83 -12.83
N ASP A 178 6.85 5.84 -12.44
CA ASP A 178 6.41 4.43 -12.43
C ASP A 178 5.28 4.21 -11.43
N LEU A 179 5.37 4.82 -10.23
CA LEU A 179 4.27 4.79 -9.25
C LEU A 179 2.96 5.33 -9.82
N ILE A 180 3.02 6.42 -10.59
CA ILE A 180 1.86 7.02 -11.25
C ILE A 180 1.26 6.05 -12.28
N SER A 181 2.10 5.42 -13.07
CA SER A 181 1.67 4.40 -14.04
C SER A 181 0.99 3.23 -13.34
N TYR A 182 1.54 2.77 -12.22
CA TYR A 182 1.00 1.68 -11.42
C TYR A 182 -0.33 2.04 -10.75
N PHE A 183 -0.43 3.25 -10.22
CA PHE A 183 -1.69 3.74 -9.67
C PHE A 183 -2.81 3.76 -10.72
N ASN A 184 -2.52 4.20 -11.95
CA ASN A 184 -3.46 4.16 -13.06
C ASN A 184 -3.90 2.74 -13.44
N GLN A 185 -3.00 1.77 -13.38
CA GLN A 185 -3.33 0.36 -13.60
C GLN A 185 -4.15 -0.21 -12.44
N TRP A 186 -3.83 0.20 -11.22
CA TRP A 186 -4.51 -0.23 -10.00
C TRP A 186 -5.94 0.32 -9.91
N SER A 187 -6.17 1.55 -10.32
CA SER A 187 -7.52 2.14 -10.40
C SER A 187 -8.45 1.35 -11.34
N LYS A 188 -7.90 0.73 -12.38
CA LYS A 188 -8.64 -0.19 -13.26
C LYS A 188 -9.01 -1.50 -12.56
N LEU A 189 -8.16 -2.01 -11.66
CA LEU A 189 -8.46 -3.19 -10.82
C LEU A 189 -9.57 -2.91 -9.82
N LEU A 190 -9.57 -1.75 -9.20
CA LEU A 190 -10.58 -1.33 -8.22
C LEU A 190 -11.92 -0.95 -8.85
N LYS A 191 -12.11 -1.14 -10.18
CA LYS A 191 -13.34 -0.79 -10.90
C LYS A 191 -13.75 0.68 -10.75
N THR A 192 -12.81 1.57 -10.57
CA THR A 192 -13.11 2.99 -10.70
C THR A 192 -13.46 3.25 -12.18
N ASN A 193 -14.71 3.62 -12.44
CA ASN A 193 -15.29 3.76 -13.78
C ASN A 193 -14.76 4.98 -14.57
N SER A 194 -13.61 5.54 -14.23
CA SER A 194 -13.10 6.72 -14.90
C SER A 194 -12.09 6.35 -15.99
N ASN A 195 -12.51 6.51 -17.23
CA ASN A 195 -11.63 6.63 -18.40
C ASN A 195 -10.82 7.95 -18.40
N GLU A 196 -10.92 8.73 -17.33
CA GLU A 196 -10.22 10.00 -17.20
C GLU A 196 -8.78 9.74 -16.76
N LYS A 197 -7.84 10.47 -17.35
CA LYS A 197 -6.47 10.57 -16.85
C LYS A 197 -6.58 11.07 -15.40
N LEU A 198 -6.28 10.21 -14.44
CA LEU A 198 -6.24 10.60 -13.03
C LEU A 198 -5.25 11.75 -12.88
N ASN A 199 -5.76 12.91 -12.49
CA ASN A 199 -4.93 14.03 -12.08
C ASN A 199 -4.43 13.71 -10.67
N ILE A 200 -3.26 13.06 -10.57
CA ILE A 200 -2.73 12.55 -9.31
C ILE A 200 -2.38 13.69 -8.39
N LYS A 201 -3.00 13.70 -7.22
CA LYS A 201 -2.64 14.59 -6.14
C LYS A 201 -1.53 13.93 -5.30
N TYR A 202 -0.55 14.73 -4.92
CA TYR A 202 0.50 14.32 -4.01
C TYR A 202 0.18 14.78 -2.58
N PRO A 203 0.48 13.99 -1.56
CA PRO A 203 0.36 14.40 -0.17
C PRO A 203 1.07 15.73 0.08
N SER A 204 0.50 16.59 0.91
CA SER A 204 1.08 17.91 1.20
C SER A 204 2.49 17.83 1.75
N SER A 205 2.78 16.79 2.55
CA SER A 205 4.11 16.51 3.10
C SER A 205 5.19 16.25 2.04
N TRP A 206 4.82 15.86 0.81
CA TRP A 206 5.79 15.59 -0.26
C TRP A 206 6.41 16.84 -0.86
N LYS A 207 5.85 18.03 -0.61
CA LYS A 207 6.43 19.32 -1.03
C LYS A 207 7.89 19.50 -0.58
N TYR A 208 8.26 18.82 0.50
CA TYR A 208 9.57 18.96 1.14
C TYR A 208 10.50 17.75 0.92
N LEU A 209 10.07 16.71 0.19
CA LEU A 209 10.88 15.51 -0.06
C LEU A 209 12.20 15.81 -0.78
N PHE A 210 12.22 16.81 -1.64
CA PHE A 210 13.40 17.21 -2.40
C PHE A 210 14.01 18.55 -1.90
N GLY A 211 13.62 19.00 -0.71
CA GLY A 211 14.02 20.29 -0.16
C GLY A 211 13.25 21.47 -0.75
N ASN A 212 13.53 22.67 -0.21
CA ASN A 212 13.00 23.89 -0.79
C ASN A 212 13.66 24.19 -2.14
N PRO A 213 12.94 24.82 -3.10
CA PRO A 213 13.57 25.32 -4.31
C PRO A 213 14.70 26.26 -3.92
N HIS A 214 15.81 26.22 -4.68
CA HIS A 214 16.95 27.09 -4.43
C HIS A 214 16.48 28.54 -4.41
N PRO A 215 16.95 29.37 -3.46
CA PRO A 215 16.68 30.80 -3.50
C PRO A 215 17.10 31.38 -4.86
N ASN A 216 16.23 32.16 -5.50
CA ASN A 216 16.50 32.77 -6.80
C ASN A 216 17.72 33.72 -6.80
N GLU A 217 18.29 33.98 -5.63
CA GLU A 217 19.43 34.87 -5.39
C GLU A 217 20.79 34.19 -5.59
N ILE A 218 20.80 32.89 -5.95
CA ILE A 218 22.05 32.14 -6.15
C ILE A 218 22.46 32.01 -7.63
N TYR A 219 21.70 32.62 -8.55
CA TYR A 219 22.02 32.65 -9.99
C TYR A 219 22.11 34.09 -10.52
#